data_54af42f127986f43a80fcc0511652ffa
#
_entry.id   54af42f127986f43a80fcc0511652ffa
#
_cell.length_a   1.000
_cell.length_b   1.000
_cell.length_c   1.000
_cell.angle_alpha   90.00
_cell.angle_beta   90.00
_cell.angle_gamma   90.00
#
_symmetry.space_group_name_H-M   'P 1'
#
loop_
_entity.id
_entity.type
_entity.pdbx_description
1 polymer ?
#
loop_
_entity_poly.entity_id
_entity_poly.type
_entity_poly.pdbx_seq_one_letter_code
_entity_poly.pdbx_strand_id
1 'polypeptide(L)'
;MRVDPVSSPLTSSIFFFHVVTQSSQPSVPSKKIDAIKAAHPDVPASKLDFFIVEDIAKENAFDECLKKFGEGLEAVLHTASPFHFNVTDTKKDLLDPAIIGTTAILHAIKKFAPSVTRVVVTSSFASIIDASKGNWPDHTYTEEDWNPITLSEAVENPSNGYRASKTFAEKAAWEFVEKENPNFTLSTMNPPLVLGPIVHYLNSLDALNTSNQRVRDVLQGKWKEEIPGTGTFIWIDVRDLALAHVKAIEIAEAAGKRFFITEGYFSNKEICEIIRKNFPEDGGELPGKEVKGGGYPEGGIYKFDNARTRSVLGLEFRGLEESIVDLVKNLKEVGV
;
A
#
# COMPACT_ATOMS: atom_id res chain seq x y z
N MET A 1 8.71 -0.08 19.25
CA MET A 1 8.79 1.33 19.68
C MET A 1 7.41 1.73 20.18
N ARG A 2 7.26 2.06 21.46
CA ARG A 2 5.98 2.55 21.99
C ARG A 2 5.69 3.89 21.31
N VAL A 3 4.56 4.01 20.66
CA VAL A 3 3.98 5.31 20.34
C VAL A 3 3.27 5.72 21.62
N ASP A 4 3.81 6.72 22.32
CA ASP A 4 3.13 7.31 23.46
C ASP A 4 1.79 7.89 22.99
N PRO A 5 0.70 7.69 23.71
CA PRO A 5 -0.59 8.23 23.35
C PRO A 5 -0.54 9.76 23.49
N VAL A 6 -0.36 10.45 22.39
CA VAL A 6 -0.63 11.88 22.31
C VAL A 6 -2.12 12.04 22.64
N SER A 7 -2.41 12.89 23.63
CA SER A 7 -3.74 13.24 24.11
C SER A 7 -4.58 13.84 22.99
N SER A 8 -5.25 12.98 22.22
CA SER A 8 -6.27 13.31 21.24
C SER A 8 -7.65 13.18 21.90
N PRO A 9 -8.62 14.06 21.61
CA PRO A 9 -9.97 13.98 22.18
C PRO A 9 -10.80 12.75 21.74
N LEU A 10 -10.22 11.82 20.98
CA LEU A 10 -10.81 10.53 20.59
C LEU A 10 -10.70 9.45 21.70
N THR A 11 -10.71 9.82 22.96
CA THR A 11 -10.36 8.97 24.10
C THR A 11 -11.50 8.22 24.73
N SER A 12 -12.38 7.52 24.05
CA SER A 12 -13.17 6.58 24.83
C SER A 12 -13.46 5.21 24.24
N SER A 13 -13.35 4.97 22.96
CA SER A 13 -13.58 3.60 22.44
C SER A 13 -13.01 3.43 21.02
N ILE A 14 -11.69 3.36 20.85
CA ILE A 14 -11.14 2.94 19.56
C ILE A 14 -11.33 1.42 19.48
N PHE A 15 -12.29 1.00 18.66
CA PHE A 15 -12.43 -0.39 18.24
C PHE A 15 -11.70 -0.57 16.92
N PHE A 16 -10.73 -1.48 16.88
CA PHE A 16 -10.10 -1.90 15.64
C PHE A 16 -10.93 -3.04 15.06
N PHE A 17 -11.51 -2.77 13.90
CA PHE A 17 -12.20 -3.78 13.14
C PHE A 17 -11.36 -4.14 11.91
N HIS A 18 -11.01 -5.41 11.76
CA HIS A 18 -10.18 -5.87 10.66
C HIS A 18 -10.97 -6.79 9.73
N VAL A 19 -11.11 -6.37 8.47
CA VAL A 19 -11.68 -7.22 7.43
C VAL A 19 -10.57 -8.13 6.89
N VAL A 20 -10.73 -9.43 7.05
CA VAL A 20 -9.84 -10.44 6.49
C VAL A 20 -10.46 -10.97 5.21
N THR A 21 -9.80 -10.73 4.08
CA THR A 21 -10.23 -11.30 2.79
C THR A 21 -9.89 -12.78 2.71
N GLN A 22 -10.82 -13.59 2.22
CA GLN A 22 -10.58 -15.02 2.01
C GLN A 22 -9.63 -15.21 0.82
N SER A 23 -8.57 -15.99 1.04
CA SER A 23 -7.76 -16.53 -0.05
C SER A 23 -8.38 -17.85 -0.51
N SER A 24 -7.93 -18.38 -1.65
CA SER A 24 -8.40 -19.67 -2.22
C SER A 24 -8.26 -20.90 -1.30
N GLN A 25 -7.64 -20.74 -0.10
CA GLN A 25 -7.53 -21.79 0.92
C GLN A 25 -8.33 -21.42 2.19
N PRO A 26 -9.32 -22.24 2.60
CA PRO A 26 -10.22 -21.95 3.73
C PRO A 26 -9.53 -21.75 5.10
N SER A 27 -8.34 -22.32 5.32
CA SER A 27 -7.59 -22.22 6.58
C SER A 27 -6.78 -20.94 6.75
N VAL A 28 -6.62 -20.13 5.71
CA VAL A 28 -5.78 -18.93 5.71
C VAL A 28 -6.36 -17.77 6.52
N PRO A 29 -7.69 -17.50 6.50
CA PRO A 29 -8.25 -16.42 7.30
C PRO A 29 -8.04 -16.61 8.81
N SER A 30 -8.22 -17.81 9.34
CA SER A 30 -8.01 -18.07 10.77
C SER A 30 -6.55 -17.84 11.18
N LYS A 31 -5.59 -18.34 10.40
CA LYS A 31 -4.16 -18.13 10.66
C LYS A 31 -3.76 -16.65 10.63
N LYS A 32 -4.34 -15.87 9.71
CA LYS A 32 -4.11 -14.40 9.66
C LYS A 32 -4.65 -13.72 10.91
N ILE A 33 -5.86 -14.09 11.35
CA ILE A 33 -6.47 -13.55 12.57
C ILE A 33 -5.59 -13.85 13.79
N ASP A 34 -5.15 -15.09 13.94
CA ASP A 34 -4.29 -15.50 15.06
C ASP A 34 -2.95 -14.76 15.05
N ALA A 35 -2.35 -14.57 13.87
CA ALA A 35 -1.11 -13.82 13.72
C ALA A 35 -1.27 -12.33 14.06
N ILE A 36 -2.37 -11.70 13.63
CA ILE A 36 -2.66 -10.30 13.97
C ILE A 36 -2.84 -10.18 15.50
N LYS A 37 -3.58 -11.08 16.13
CA LYS A 37 -3.73 -11.09 17.60
C LYS A 37 -2.38 -11.26 18.31
N ALA A 38 -1.55 -12.17 17.82
CA ALA A 38 -0.21 -12.40 18.37
C ALA A 38 0.74 -11.21 18.20
N ALA A 39 0.61 -10.46 17.11
CA ALA A 39 1.39 -9.26 16.89
C ALA A 39 0.97 -8.06 17.77
N HIS A 40 -0.25 -8.12 18.34
CA HIS A 40 -0.80 -7.06 19.19
C HIS A 40 -1.27 -7.58 20.56
N PRO A 41 -0.38 -8.18 21.38
CA PRO A 41 -0.77 -8.81 22.65
C PRO A 41 -1.31 -7.80 23.69
N ASP A 42 -0.92 -6.53 23.55
CA ASP A 42 -1.34 -5.46 24.46
C ASP A 42 -2.73 -4.88 24.11
N VAL A 43 -3.33 -5.28 22.97
CA VAL A 43 -4.67 -4.84 22.59
C VAL A 43 -5.70 -5.78 23.18
N PRO A 44 -6.61 -5.29 24.07
CA PRO A 44 -7.64 -6.13 24.64
C PRO A 44 -8.52 -6.77 23.55
N ALA A 45 -8.88 -8.03 23.72
CA ALA A 45 -9.74 -8.74 22.76
C ALA A 45 -11.08 -8.04 22.51
N SER A 46 -11.56 -7.24 23.48
CA SER A 46 -12.77 -6.43 23.33
C SER A 46 -12.59 -5.19 22.41
N LYS A 47 -11.35 -4.88 22.03
CA LYS A 47 -11.02 -3.75 21.14
C LYS A 47 -10.52 -4.17 19.75
N LEU A 48 -10.46 -5.47 19.49
CA LEU A 48 -10.00 -6.02 18.23
C LEU A 48 -10.95 -7.12 17.77
N ASP A 49 -11.76 -6.83 16.78
CA ASP A 49 -12.71 -7.78 16.20
C ASP A 49 -12.40 -8.05 14.71
N PHE A 50 -12.94 -9.12 14.17
CA PHE A 50 -12.63 -9.59 12.83
C PHE A 50 -13.90 -10.00 12.08
N PHE A 51 -13.91 -9.71 10.78
CA PHE A 51 -14.93 -10.19 9.87
C PHE A 51 -14.29 -10.73 8.59
N ILE A 52 -14.74 -11.88 8.13
CA ILE A 52 -14.24 -12.48 6.90
C ILE A 52 -15.13 -12.02 5.74
N VAL A 53 -14.55 -11.34 4.77
CA VAL A 53 -15.18 -11.03 3.49
C VAL A 53 -14.58 -11.95 2.45
N GLU A 54 -15.41 -12.81 1.87
CA GLU A 54 -14.96 -13.85 0.94
C GLU A 54 -14.38 -13.27 -0.35
N ASP A 55 -15.07 -12.27 -0.90
CA ASP A 55 -14.71 -11.66 -2.17
C ASP A 55 -15.07 -10.17 -2.15
N ILE A 56 -14.06 -9.32 -2.08
CA ILE A 56 -14.24 -7.87 -2.06
C ILE A 56 -14.65 -7.28 -3.42
N ALA A 57 -14.58 -8.06 -4.49
CA ALA A 57 -14.98 -7.64 -5.83
C ALA A 57 -16.49 -7.78 -6.09
N LYS A 58 -17.28 -8.06 -5.06
CA LYS A 58 -18.75 -8.07 -5.14
C LYS A 58 -19.33 -6.74 -4.64
N GLU A 59 -20.36 -6.24 -5.31
CA GLU A 59 -20.99 -4.94 -4.98
C GLU A 59 -21.50 -4.85 -3.53
N ASN A 60 -21.94 -5.95 -2.93
CA ASN A 60 -22.43 -6.02 -1.56
C ASN A 60 -21.45 -6.69 -0.58
N ALA A 61 -20.18 -6.80 -0.94
CA ALA A 61 -19.17 -7.53 -0.17
C ALA A 61 -19.08 -7.11 1.30
N PHE A 62 -19.31 -5.85 1.59
CA PHE A 62 -19.15 -5.27 2.93
C PHE A 62 -20.47 -5.06 3.68
N ASP A 63 -21.63 -5.37 3.06
CA ASP A 63 -22.95 -5.09 3.66
C ASP A 63 -23.12 -5.78 5.01
N GLU A 64 -22.88 -7.08 5.10
CA GLU A 64 -23.07 -7.83 6.35
C GLU A 64 -22.07 -7.42 7.44
N CYS A 65 -20.86 -7.06 7.04
CA CYS A 65 -19.86 -6.51 7.92
C CYS A 65 -20.34 -5.20 8.56
N LEU A 66 -20.79 -4.26 7.74
CA LEU A 66 -21.20 -2.94 8.22
C LEU A 66 -22.60 -2.93 8.86
N LYS A 67 -23.49 -3.87 8.54
CA LYS A 67 -24.70 -4.12 9.33
C LYS A 67 -24.38 -4.53 10.76
N LYS A 68 -23.34 -5.35 10.93
CA LYS A 68 -22.92 -5.85 12.25
C LYS A 68 -22.17 -4.82 13.08
N PHE A 69 -21.26 -4.06 12.44
CA PHE A 69 -20.30 -3.22 13.14
C PHE A 69 -20.40 -1.73 12.82
N GLY A 70 -21.22 -1.33 11.86
CA GLY A 70 -21.28 0.04 11.37
C GLY A 70 -21.79 1.06 12.40
N GLU A 71 -22.59 0.60 13.37
CA GLU A 71 -23.08 1.46 14.46
C GLU A 71 -21.92 1.84 15.38
N GLY A 72 -21.64 3.14 15.52
CA GLY A 72 -20.55 3.68 16.33
C GLY A 72 -19.18 3.67 15.65
N LEU A 73 -19.07 3.22 14.39
CA LEU A 73 -17.84 3.36 13.61
C LEU A 73 -17.59 4.83 13.26
N GLU A 74 -16.41 5.37 13.58
CA GLU A 74 -16.06 6.76 13.30
C GLU A 74 -15.25 6.95 12.02
N ALA A 75 -14.42 5.95 11.67
CA ALA A 75 -13.56 5.99 10.49
C ALA A 75 -13.35 4.61 9.86
N VAL A 76 -13.01 4.61 8.57
CA VAL A 76 -12.67 3.39 7.81
C VAL A 76 -11.36 3.60 7.06
N LEU A 77 -10.42 2.66 7.24
CA LEU A 77 -9.22 2.52 6.44
C LEU A 77 -9.41 1.38 5.43
N HIS A 78 -9.50 1.69 4.16
CA HIS A 78 -9.62 0.70 3.10
C HIS A 78 -8.29 0.47 2.41
N THR A 79 -7.56 -0.55 2.87
CA THR A 79 -6.24 -0.92 2.34
C THR A 79 -6.29 -2.13 1.40
N ALA A 80 -7.45 -2.80 1.34
CA ALA A 80 -7.64 -3.97 0.52
C ALA A 80 -7.78 -3.60 -0.96
N SER A 81 -7.11 -4.35 -1.82
CA SER A 81 -7.31 -4.29 -3.28
C SER A 81 -7.17 -5.69 -3.85
N PRO A 82 -8.11 -6.14 -4.68
CA PRO A 82 -7.92 -7.40 -5.39
C PRO A 82 -6.74 -7.25 -6.34
N PHE A 83 -5.75 -8.13 -6.19
CA PHE A 83 -4.59 -8.16 -7.06
C PHE A 83 -4.12 -9.60 -7.27
N HIS A 84 -4.01 -10.02 -8.52
CA HIS A 84 -3.42 -11.29 -8.91
C HIS A 84 -2.73 -11.17 -10.27
N PHE A 85 -1.75 -12.02 -10.51
CA PHE A 85 -0.97 -12.01 -11.75
C PHE A 85 -1.57 -12.89 -12.87
N ASN A 86 -2.55 -13.73 -12.56
CA ASN A 86 -3.21 -14.61 -13.54
C ASN A 86 -4.30 -13.84 -14.28
N VAL A 87 -3.89 -12.94 -15.18
CA VAL A 87 -4.79 -12.06 -15.95
C VAL A 87 -4.99 -12.68 -17.33
N THR A 88 -6.24 -13.00 -17.64
CA THR A 88 -6.67 -13.46 -18.96
C THR A 88 -7.53 -12.42 -19.67
N ASP A 89 -8.28 -11.65 -18.92
CA ASP A 89 -9.10 -10.52 -19.37
C ASP A 89 -8.85 -9.35 -18.43
N THR A 90 -8.09 -8.36 -18.88
CA THR A 90 -7.71 -7.21 -18.07
C THR A 90 -8.91 -6.49 -17.44
N LYS A 91 -10.02 -6.38 -18.17
CA LYS A 91 -11.20 -5.72 -17.67
C LYS A 91 -11.82 -6.50 -16.51
N LYS A 92 -12.09 -7.78 -16.70
CA LYS A 92 -12.77 -8.65 -15.72
C LYS A 92 -11.88 -9.03 -14.55
N ASP A 93 -10.57 -9.21 -14.80
CA ASP A 93 -9.64 -9.76 -13.82
C ASP A 93 -8.94 -8.67 -13.00
N LEU A 94 -8.86 -7.42 -13.51
CA LEU A 94 -8.18 -6.31 -12.84
C LEU A 94 -9.07 -5.07 -12.66
N LEU A 95 -9.67 -4.54 -13.73
CA LEU A 95 -10.33 -3.23 -13.68
C LEU A 95 -11.63 -3.31 -12.88
N ASP A 96 -12.57 -4.17 -13.27
CA ASP A 96 -13.87 -4.30 -12.62
C ASP A 96 -13.72 -4.69 -11.13
N PRO A 97 -12.88 -5.69 -10.75
CA PRO A 97 -12.62 -6.00 -9.35
C PRO A 97 -12.05 -4.84 -8.53
N ALA A 98 -11.14 -4.05 -9.09
CA ALA A 98 -10.56 -2.92 -8.37
C ALA A 98 -11.57 -1.78 -8.17
N ILE A 99 -12.35 -1.47 -9.19
CA ILE A 99 -13.39 -0.44 -9.11
C ILE A 99 -14.49 -0.88 -8.14
N ILE A 100 -15.03 -2.10 -8.29
CA ILE A 100 -16.08 -2.65 -7.44
C ILE A 100 -15.58 -2.74 -6.00
N GLY A 101 -14.40 -3.30 -5.75
CA GLY A 101 -13.85 -3.45 -4.40
C GLY A 101 -13.67 -2.11 -3.68
N THR A 102 -13.36 -1.04 -4.42
CA THR A 102 -13.23 0.30 -3.86
C THR A 102 -14.59 0.98 -3.65
N THR A 103 -15.53 0.85 -4.59
CA THR A 103 -16.82 1.52 -4.48
C THR A 103 -17.81 0.79 -3.57
N ALA A 104 -17.73 -0.55 -3.49
CA ALA A 104 -18.61 -1.36 -2.64
C ALA A 104 -18.51 -0.97 -1.15
N ILE A 105 -17.30 -0.74 -0.64
CA ILE A 105 -17.14 -0.29 0.76
C ILE A 105 -17.74 1.09 0.97
N LEU A 106 -17.62 2.02 0.02
CA LEU A 106 -18.17 3.37 0.13
C LEU A 106 -19.70 3.34 0.14
N HIS A 107 -20.33 2.52 -0.73
CA HIS A 107 -21.77 2.30 -0.72
C HIS A 107 -22.25 1.69 0.61
N ALA A 108 -21.55 0.68 1.09
CA ALA A 108 -21.89 0.01 2.34
C ALA A 108 -21.75 0.94 3.56
N ILE A 109 -20.70 1.80 3.62
CA ILE A 109 -20.54 2.81 4.67
C ILE A 109 -21.71 3.79 4.63
N LYS A 110 -22.02 4.37 3.47
CA LYS A 110 -23.14 5.31 3.31
C LYS A 110 -24.45 4.72 3.81
N LYS A 111 -24.67 3.42 3.57
CA LYS A 111 -25.93 2.73 3.88
C LYS A 111 -26.05 2.26 5.33
N PHE A 112 -24.96 1.76 5.92
CA PHE A 112 -25.01 1.03 7.19
C PHE A 112 -24.15 1.61 8.31
N ALA A 113 -23.32 2.61 8.03
CA ALA A 113 -22.42 3.21 9.01
C ALA A 113 -22.52 4.75 9.02
N PRO A 114 -23.68 5.32 9.40
CA PRO A 114 -23.93 6.76 9.31
C PRO A 114 -23.04 7.60 10.23
N SER A 115 -22.42 7.00 11.26
CA SER A 115 -21.48 7.65 12.18
C SER A 115 -20.08 7.83 11.60
N VAL A 116 -19.74 7.14 10.50
CA VAL A 116 -18.44 7.31 9.84
C VAL A 116 -18.34 8.70 9.23
N THR A 117 -17.30 9.43 9.64
CA THR A 117 -16.98 10.79 9.15
C THR A 117 -15.70 10.85 8.33
N ARG A 118 -14.86 9.81 8.39
CA ARG A 118 -13.58 9.72 7.68
C ARG A 118 -13.42 8.39 6.98
N VAL A 119 -13.08 8.43 5.70
CA VAL A 119 -12.69 7.24 4.92
C VAL A 119 -11.33 7.53 4.28
N VAL A 120 -10.37 6.62 4.49
CA VAL A 120 -9.05 6.70 3.88
C VAL A 120 -8.83 5.47 3.01
N VAL A 121 -8.55 5.68 1.73
CA VAL A 121 -8.34 4.61 0.74
C VAL A 121 -6.87 4.55 0.34
N THR A 122 -6.27 3.37 0.36
CA THR A 122 -4.95 3.16 -0.22
C THR A 122 -5.07 3.05 -1.74
N SER A 123 -4.62 4.10 -2.42
CA SER A 123 -4.42 4.12 -3.85
C SER A 123 -2.97 3.76 -4.21
N SER A 124 -2.36 4.42 -5.18
CA SER A 124 -0.98 4.14 -5.62
C SER A 124 -0.41 5.31 -6.42
N PHE A 125 0.91 5.43 -6.43
CA PHE A 125 1.63 6.24 -7.44
C PHE A 125 1.27 5.84 -8.87
N ALA A 126 0.81 4.61 -9.09
CA ALA A 126 0.30 4.15 -10.38
C ALA A 126 -0.88 5.00 -10.91
N SER A 127 -1.65 5.66 -10.04
CA SER A 127 -2.71 6.59 -10.42
C SER A 127 -2.23 8.03 -10.65
N ILE A 128 -0.94 8.29 -10.43
CA ILE A 128 -0.28 9.60 -10.63
C ILE A 128 0.57 9.60 -11.89
N ILE A 129 1.46 8.58 -12.03
CA ILE A 129 2.50 8.54 -13.06
C ILE A 129 1.95 8.42 -14.49
N ASP A 130 2.46 9.25 -15.40
CA ASP A 130 2.31 9.05 -16.84
C ASP A 130 3.45 8.18 -17.40
N ALA A 131 3.21 6.87 -17.46
CA ALA A 131 4.21 5.93 -17.93
C ALA A 131 4.52 6.05 -19.44
N SER A 132 3.69 6.71 -20.22
CA SER A 132 3.93 6.97 -21.65
C SER A 132 5.11 7.90 -21.88
N LYS A 133 5.46 8.71 -20.88
CA LYS A 133 6.58 9.66 -20.90
C LYS A 133 7.92 9.02 -20.47
N GLY A 134 7.94 7.73 -20.14
CA GLY A 134 9.14 7.09 -19.62
C GLY A 134 9.61 7.72 -18.30
N ASN A 135 10.90 7.99 -18.20
CA ASN A 135 11.50 8.56 -16.98
C ASN A 135 11.25 10.06 -16.76
N TRP A 136 10.86 10.78 -17.77
CA TRP A 136 10.48 12.19 -17.80
C TRP A 136 11.23 13.12 -16.81
N PRO A 137 12.54 13.33 -16.96
CA PRO A 137 13.38 13.96 -15.94
C PRO A 137 13.06 15.44 -15.68
N ASP A 138 12.37 16.10 -16.58
CA ASP A 138 11.97 17.50 -16.44
C ASP A 138 10.64 17.67 -15.68
N HIS A 139 9.91 16.59 -15.41
CA HIS A 139 8.63 16.64 -14.72
C HIS A 139 8.78 16.40 -13.21
N THR A 140 8.00 17.14 -12.43
CA THR A 140 7.84 16.95 -10.99
C THR A 140 6.44 16.45 -10.72
N TYR A 141 6.32 15.15 -10.36
CA TYR A 141 5.04 14.57 -9.96
C TYR A 141 4.60 15.08 -8.59
N THR A 142 3.31 15.37 -8.49
CA THR A 142 2.61 15.77 -7.27
C THR A 142 1.34 14.95 -7.10
N GLU A 143 0.63 15.14 -6.02
CA GLU A 143 -0.71 14.57 -5.83
C GLU A 143 -1.79 15.18 -6.75
N GLU A 144 -1.50 16.25 -7.47
CA GLU A 144 -2.42 16.84 -8.47
C GLU A 144 -2.37 16.09 -9.81
N ASP A 145 -1.29 15.38 -10.08
CA ASP A 145 -1.15 14.62 -11.31
C ASP A 145 -2.08 13.39 -11.31
N TRP A 146 -2.57 13.08 -12.50
CA TRP A 146 -3.35 11.88 -12.75
C TRP A 146 -2.75 11.11 -13.92
N ASN A 147 -2.62 9.81 -13.75
CA ASN A 147 -2.27 8.92 -14.85
C ASN A 147 -3.31 9.06 -15.98
N PRO A 148 -2.90 9.45 -17.21
CA PRO A 148 -3.80 9.67 -18.33
C PRO A 148 -4.26 8.38 -19.02
N ILE A 149 -3.85 7.22 -18.51
CA ILE A 149 -4.11 5.91 -19.13
C ILE A 149 -5.58 5.71 -19.50
N THR A 150 -5.80 5.21 -20.74
CA THR A 150 -7.10 4.90 -21.28
C THR A 150 -7.46 3.41 -21.15
N LEU A 151 -8.73 3.07 -21.35
CA LEU A 151 -9.17 1.67 -21.38
C LEU A 151 -8.51 0.87 -22.51
N SER A 152 -8.23 1.49 -23.66
CA SER A 152 -7.53 0.84 -24.78
C SER A 152 -6.10 0.47 -24.42
N GLU A 153 -5.39 1.37 -23.74
CA GLU A 153 -4.01 1.13 -23.30
C GLU A 153 -3.93 0.12 -22.15
N ALA A 154 -4.96 0.09 -21.30
CA ALA A 154 -5.04 -0.84 -20.18
C ALA A 154 -4.93 -2.33 -20.57
N VAL A 155 -5.43 -2.69 -21.75
CA VAL A 155 -5.47 -4.07 -22.22
C VAL A 155 -4.21 -4.49 -23.02
N GLU A 156 -3.29 -3.57 -23.27
CA GLU A 156 -2.10 -3.86 -24.07
C GLU A 156 -1.09 -4.75 -23.36
N ASN A 157 -0.97 -4.60 -22.04
CA ASN A 157 -0.05 -5.39 -21.23
C ASN A 157 -0.42 -5.35 -19.73
N PRO A 158 0.05 -6.31 -18.92
CA PRO A 158 -0.30 -6.40 -17.49
C PRO A 158 0.08 -5.16 -16.66
N SER A 159 1.19 -4.49 -17.00
CA SER A 159 1.62 -3.28 -16.28
C SER A 159 0.66 -2.11 -16.50
N ASN A 160 0.18 -1.94 -17.72
CA ASN A 160 -0.86 -0.96 -18.05
C ASN A 160 -2.18 -1.34 -17.37
N GLY A 161 -2.56 -2.62 -17.38
CA GLY A 161 -3.73 -3.13 -16.67
C GLY A 161 -3.71 -2.79 -15.19
N TYR A 162 -2.57 -2.99 -14.53
CA TYR A 162 -2.40 -2.61 -13.12
C TYR A 162 -2.52 -1.10 -12.90
N ARG A 163 -1.83 -0.27 -13.71
CA ARG A 163 -1.90 1.19 -13.59
C ARG A 163 -3.34 1.69 -13.79
N ALA A 164 -4.01 1.16 -14.80
CA ALA A 164 -5.41 1.50 -15.08
C ALA A 164 -6.33 1.09 -13.93
N SER A 165 -6.15 -0.10 -13.35
CA SER A 165 -6.97 -0.57 -12.23
C SER A 165 -6.89 0.37 -11.03
N LYS A 166 -5.69 0.85 -10.68
CA LYS A 166 -5.49 1.82 -9.59
C LYS A 166 -6.05 3.19 -9.93
N THR A 167 -5.83 3.66 -11.16
CA THR A 167 -6.33 4.97 -11.62
C THR A 167 -7.84 5.02 -11.63
N PHE A 168 -8.50 4.00 -12.20
CA PHE A 168 -9.96 4.00 -12.33
C PHE A 168 -10.65 3.74 -11.00
N ALA A 169 -10.08 2.88 -10.13
CA ALA A 169 -10.61 2.67 -8.79
C ALA A 169 -10.56 3.97 -7.95
N GLU A 170 -9.44 4.71 -8.00
CA GLU A 170 -9.35 5.98 -7.28
C GLU A 170 -10.29 7.04 -7.86
N LYS A 171 -10.34 7.19 -9.18
CA LYS A 171 -11.30 8.09 -9.83
C LYS A 171 -12.75 7.75 -9.46
N ALA A 172 -13.12 6.46 -9.45
CA ALA A 172 -14.45 6.02 -9.05
C ALA A 172 -14.78 6.34 -7.59
N ALA A 173 -13.80 6.29 -6.69
CA ALA A 173 -13.99 6.69 -5.30
C ALA A 173 -14.26 8.20 -5.15
N TRP A 174 -13.52 9.04 -5.86
CA TRP A 174 -13.76 10.49 -5.88
C TRP A 174 -15.09 10.85 -6.53
N GLU A 175 -15.43 10.21 -7.66
CA GLU A 175 -16.72 10.39 -8.34
C GLU A 175 -17.89 9.97 -7.46
N PHE A 176 -17.74 8.89 -6.67
CA PHE A 176 -18.73 8.49 -5.68
C PHE A 176 -19.00 9.60 -4.67
N VAL A 177 -17.96 10.19 -4.09
CA VAL A 177 -18.11 11.26 -3.09
C VAL A 177 -18.80 12.49 -3.71
N GLU A 178 -18.42 12.86 -4.92
CA GLU A 178 -19.01 14.00 -5.64
C GLU A 178 -20.51 13.77 -5.95
N LYS A 179 -20.86 12.59 -6.45
CA LYS A 179 -22.25 12.28 -6.87
C LYS A 179 -23.17 11.95 -5.71
N GLU A 180 -22.67 11.18 -4.76
CA GLU A 180 -23.48 10.62 -3.68
C GLU A 180 -23.53 11.50 -2.44
N ASN A 181 -22.64 12.49 -2.33
CA ASN A 181 -22.53 13.43 -1.21
C ASN A 181 -22.72 12.74 0.16
N PRO A 182 -21.87 11.73 0.49
CA PRO A 182 -21.99 10.99 1.75
C PRO A 182 -21.69 11.87 2.95
N ASN A 183 -22.02 11.39 4.15
CA ASN A 183 -21.69 12.06 5.41
C ASN A 183 -20.23 11.93 5.85
N PHE A 184 -19.40 11.27 5.09
CA PHE A 184 -17.95 11.15 5.33
C PHE A 184 -17.12 11.93 4.29
N THR A 185 -15.91 12.25 4.66
CA THR A 185 -14.90 12.76 3.73
C THR A 185 -13.96 11.64 3.31
N LEU A 186 -13.48 11.71 2.07
CA LEU A 186 -12.50 10.78 1.50
C LEU A 186 -11.10 11.39 1.55
N SER A 187 -10.10 10.57 1.85
CA SER A 187 -8.69 10.87 1.58
C SER A 187 -8.05 9.67 0.88
N THR A 188 -7.12 9.90 -0.04
CA THR A 188 -6.38 8.81 -0.69
C THR A 188 -4.90 8.89 -0.40
N MET A 189 -4.30 7.73 -0.11
CA MET A 189 -2.86 7.55 0.05
C MET A 189 -2.29 6.95 -1.22
N ASN A 190 -1.38 7.67 -1.87
CA ASN A 190 -0.79 7.30 -3.15
C ASN A 190 0.69 6.91 -2.98
N PRO A 191 1.00 5.75 -2.38
CA PRO A 191 2.38 5.31 -2.21
C PRO A 191 2.96 4.77 -3.51
N PRO A 192 4.29 4.91 -3.71
CA PRO A 192 5.04 4.19 -4.74
C PRO A 192 5.37 2.76 -4.27
N LEU A 193 6.63 2.32 -4.37
CA LEU A 193 7.05 1.05 -3.83
C LEU A 193 7.09 1.11 -2.30
N VAL A 194 6.43 0.14 -1.65
CA VAL A 194 6.37 0.06 -0.18
C VAL A 194 7.37 -0.99 0.29
N LEU A 195 8.43 -0.53 0.93
CA LEU A 195 9.48 -1.35 1.53
C LEU A 195 9.33 -1.40 3.05
N GLY A 196 10.03 -2.32 3.70
CA GLY A 196 10.08 -2.39 5.15
C GLY A 196 9.58 -3.71 5.74
N PRO A 197 9.70 -3.88 7.07
CA PRO A 197 9.48 -5.16 7.73
C PRO A 197 8.05 -5.65 7.63
N ILE A 198 7.90 -6.99 7.66
CA ILE A 198 6.62 -7.68 7.67
C ILE A 198 6.18 -7.81 9.13
N VAL A 199 5.02 -7.28 9.47
CA VAL A 199 4.52 -7.30 10.85
C VAL A 199 3.50 -8.42 11.09
N HIS A 200 2.94 -8.99 10.03
CA HIS A 200 1.85 -9.96 10.12
C HIS A 200 2.16 -11.24 9.36
N TYR A 201 1.24 -12.21 9.51
CA TYR A 201 1.36 -13.53 8.94
C TYR A 201 1.70 -13.57 7.45
N LEU A 202 2.76 -14.29 7.11
CA LEU A 202 3.18 -14.61 5.76
C LEU A 202 3.04 -16.13 5.53
N ASN A 203 2.26 -16.53 4.53
CA ASN A 203 2.05 -17.94 4.21
C ASN A 203 3.31 -18.62 3.69
N SER A 204 4.08 -17.88 2.89
CA SER A 204 5.33 -18.30 2.29
C SER A 204 6.09 -17.06 1.82
N LEU A 205 7.37 -17.20 1.54
CA LEU A 205 8.19 -16.12 0.95
C LEU A 205 7.68 -15.68 -0.43
N ASP A 206 6.92 -16.52 -1.14
CA ASP A 206 6.30 -16.17 -2.42
C ASP A 206 5.09 -15.25 -2.24
N ALA A 207 4.48 -15.23 -1.06
CA ALA A 207 3.38 -14.33 -0.71
C ALA A 207 3.85 -12.94 -0.26
N LEU A 208 5.17 -12.70 -0.26
CA LEU A 208 5.74 -11.40 0.05
C LEU A 208 5.24 -10.35 -0.96
N ASN A 209 4.97 -9.13 -0.48
CA ASN A 209 4.57 -8.03 -1.36
C ASN A 209 5.65 -7.75 -2.42
N THR A 210 5.23 -7.38 -3.61
CA THR A 210 6.09 -7.24 -4.79
C THR A 210 7.32 -6.35 -4.55
N SER A 211 7.18 -5.29 -3.76
CA SER A 211 8.31 -4.39 -3.46
C SER A 211 9.39 -5.09 -2.64
N ASN A 212 9.00 -5.82 -1.58
CA ASN A 212 9.94 -6.52 -0.70
C ASN A 212 10.56 -7.78 -1.34
N GLN A 213 9.94 -8.34 -2.39
CA GLN A 213 10.51 -9.45 -3.16
C GLN A 213 11.90 -9.11 -3.70
N ARG A 214 12.19 -7.84 -3.98
CA ARG A 214 13.53 -7.37 -4.42
C ARG A 214 14.60 -7.73 -3.40
N VAL A 215 14.36 -7.43 -2.13
CA VAL A 215 15.31 -7.72 -1.04
C VAL A 215 15.45 -9.23 -0.85
N ARG A 216 14.35 -9.98 -0.85
CA ARG A 216 14.37 -11.45 -0.83
C ARG A 216 15.23 -12.02 -1.98
N ASP A 217 15.01 -11.53 -3.19
CA ASP A 217 15.69 -12.04 -4.39
C ASP A 217 17.20 -11.75 -4.36
N VAL A 218 17.60 -10.62 -3.79
CA VAL A 218 19.03 -10.33 -3.51
C VAL A 218 19.60 -11.34 -2.52
N LEU A 219 18.93 -11.56 -1.38
CA LEU A 219 19.38 -12.48 -0.31
C LEU A 219 19.43 -13.94 -0.80
N GLN A 220 18.57 -14.33 -1.75
CA GLN A 220 18.57 -15.64 -2.40
C GLN A 220 19.54 -15.76 -3.58
N GLY A 221 20.38 -14.77 -3.82
CA GLY A 221 21.40 -14.81 -4.88
C GLY A 221 20.87 -14.69 -6.30
N LYS A 222 19.59 -14.34 -6.49
CA LYS A 222 19.01 -14.27 -7.85
C LYS A 222 19.59 -13.14 -8.70
N TRP A 223 20.25 -12.17 -8.07
CA TRP A 223 20.84 -11.01 -8.74
C TRP A 223 22.36 -11.08 -8.88
N LYS A 224 22.99 -12.24 -8.62
CA LYS A 224 24.44 -12.43 -8.69
C LYS A 224 25.05 -12.03 -10.04
N GLU A 225 24.39 -12.39 -11.12
CA GLU A 225 24.90 -12.19 -12.48
C GLU A 225 24.39 -10.89 -13.11
N GLU A 226 23.20 -10.42 -12.72
CA GLU A 226 22.57 -9.22 -13.26
C GLU A 226 21.67 -8.57 -12.20
N ILE A 227 21.80 -7.25 -12.03
CA ILE A 227 20.88 -6.48 -11.21
C ILE A 227 19.74 -5.97 -12.10
N PRO A 228 18.48 -6.42 -11.90
CA PRO A 228 17.36 -5.98 -12.72
C PRO A 228 17.16 -4.47 -12.69
N GLY A 229 16.59 -3.91 -13.74
CA GLY A 229 16.22 -2.49 -13.80
C GLY A 229 15.26 -2.12 -12.65
N THR A 230 15.44 -0.94 -12.08
CA THR A 230 14.66 -0.48 -10.92
C THR A 230 13.19 -0.25 -11.26
N GLY A 231 12.90 0.29 -12.44
CA GLY A 231 11.55 0.56 -12.93
C GLY A 231 10.90 1.79 -12.28
N THR A 232 10.44 1.68 -11.05
CA THR A 232 9.96 2.80 -10.24
C THR A 232 11.06 3.22 -9.26
N PHE A 233 11.44 4.50 -9.26
CA PHE A 233 12.63 4.98 -8.54
C PHE A 233 12.32 5.68 -7.21
N ILE A 234 11.10 5.64 -6.76
CA ILE A 234 10.67 6.24 -5.49
C ILE A 234 10.01 5.20 -4.60
N TRP A 235 10.08 5.43 -3.29
CA TRP A 235 9.66 4.46 -2.28
C TRP A 235 9.18 5.11 -1.00
N ILE A 236 8.58 4.31 -0.12
CA ILE A 236 8.17 4.64 1.24
C ILE A 236 8.34 3.44 2.17
N ASP A 237 8.62 3.70 3.45
CA ASP A 237 8.56 2.65 4.49
C ASP A 237 7.11 2.32 4.84
N VAL A 238 6.80 1.03 5.02
CA VAL A 238 5.46 0.54 5.36
C VAL A 238 4.93 1.12 6.67
N ARG A 239 5.81 1.37 7.64
CA ARG A 239 5.46 1.95 8.96
C ARG A 239 5.03 3.42 8.82
N ASP A 240 5.70 4.16 7.95
CA ASP A 240 5.38 5.56 7.68
C ASP A 240 4.10 5.69 6.86
N LEU A 241 3.90 4.80 5.91
CA LEU A 241 2.63 4.70 5.18
C LEU A 241 1.47 4.36 6.12
N ALA A 242 1.65 3.42 7.05
CA ALA A 242 0.64 3.09 8.05
C ALA A 242 0.32 4.30 8.95
N LEU A 243 1.35 5.03 9.41
CA LEU A 243 1.17 6.24 10.18
C LEU A 243 0.44 7.33 9.40
N ALA A 244 0.72 7.47 8.09
CA ALA A 244 0.03 8.42 7.23
C ALA A 244 -1.49 8.15 7.16
N HIS A 245 -1.90 6.87 7.09
CA HIS A 245 -3.32 6.49 7.14
C HIS A 245 -3.98 6.92 8.45
N VAL A 246 -3.32 6.68 9.58
CA VAL A 246 -3.84 7.09 10.90
C VAL A 246 -3.94 8.61 10.99
N LYS A 247 -2.89 9.34 10.59
CA LYS A 247 -2.90 10.80 10.59
C LYS A 247 -3.98 11.40 9.70
N ALA A 248 -4.30 10.77 8.58
CA ALA A 248 -5.39 11.23 7.72
C ALA A 248 -6.79 11.07 8.33
N ILE A 249 -6.95 10.18 9.32
CA ILE A 249 -8.17 10.11 10.13
C ILE A 249 -8.18 11.22 11.19
N GLU A 250 -7.07 11.42 11.89
CA GLU A 250 -6.96 12.28 13.04
C GLU A 250 -6.97 13.79 12.68
N ILE A 251 -6.40 14.14 11.53
CA ILE A 251 -6.17 15.53 11.11
C ILE A 251 -7.33 16.02 10.25
N ALA A 252 -8.00 17.07 10.71
CA ALA A 252 -9.16 17.63 10.01
C ALA A 252 -8.82 18.14 8.60
N GLU A 253 -7.66 18.74 8.43
CA GLU A 253 -7.15 19.30 7.18
C GLU A 253 -6.84 18.22 6.12
N ALA A 254 -6.74 16.95 6.51
CA ALA A 254 -6.56 15.85 5.59
C ALA A 254 -7.82 15.50 4.79
N ALA A 255 -8.97 15.96 5.24
CA ALA A 255 -10.27 15.71 4.60
C ALA A 255 -10.28 16.18 3.14
N GLY A 256 -10.80 15.33 2.24
CA GLY A 256 -10.98 15.67 0.83
C GLY A 256 -9.66 15.81 0.05
N LYS A 257 -8.57 15.15 0.48
CA LYS A 257 -7.26 15.30 -0.15
C LYS A 257 -6.65 13.99 -0.62
N ARG A 258 -5.91 14.09 -1.72
CA ARG A 258 -4.93 13.09 -2.16
C ARG A 258 -3.60 13.37 -1.46
N PHE A 259 -2.87 12.33 -1.11
CA PHE A 259 -1.55 12.42 -0.49
C PHE A 259 -0.54 11.56 -1.23
N PHE A 260 0.50 12.18 -1.75
CA PHE A 260 1.62 11.49 -2.38
C PHE A 260 2.63 11.06 -1.30
N ILE A 261 2.53 9.80 -0.86
CA ILE A 261 3.30 9.28 0.27
C ILE A 261 4.60 8.67 -0.22
N THR A 262 5.63 9.46 -0.34
CA THR A 262 6.97 9.02 -0.76
C THR A 262 8.05 9.65 0.11
N GLU A 263 9.09 8.88 0.45
CA GLU A 263 10.23 9.41 1.20
C GLU A 263 11.27 9.99 0.27
N GLY A 264 11.68 9.23 -0.77
CA GLY A 264 12.80 9.62 -1.59
C GLY A 264 13.03 8.67 -2.75
N TYR A 265 14.21 8.81 -3.34
CA TYR A 265 14.66 7.98 -4.44
C TYR A 265 15.39 6.74 -3.93
N PHE A 266 15.37 5.70 -4.76
CA PHE A 266 16.16 4.49 -4.57
C PHE A 266 16.43 3.80 -5.92
N SER A 267 17.38 2.88 -5.89
CA SER A 267 17.65 1.96 -7.00
C SER A 267 17.90 0.55 -6.47
N ASN A 268 17.72 -0.46 -7.33
CA ASN A 268 18.05 -1.84 -6.99
C ASN A 268 19.53 -2.01 -6.63
N LYS A 269 20.42 -1.20 -7.24
CA LYS A 269 21.83 -1.19 -6.94
C LYS A 269 22.09 -0.70 -5.51
N GLU A 270 21.41 0.36 -5.06
CA GLU A 270 21.54 0.87 -3.69
C GLU A 270 21.05 -0.15 -2.66
N ILE A 271 19.99 -0.92 -2.95
CA ILE A 271 19.58 -2.04 -2.09
C ILE A 271 20.74 -3.03 -1.90
N CYS A 272 21.40 -3.45 -3.00
CA CYS A 272 22.56 -4.36 -2.91
C CYS A 272 23.71 -3.75 -2.11
N GLU A 273 23.97 -2.45 -2.26
CA GLU A 273 25.04 -1.74 -1.53
C GLU A 273 24.73 -1.63 -0.04
N ILE A 274 23.48 -1.33 0.35
CA ILE A 274 23.03 -1.30 1.73
C ILE A 274 23.17 -2.67 2.39
N ILE A 275 22.74 -3.74 1.71
CA ILE A 275 22.86 -5.11 2.24
C ILE A 275 24.32 -5.49 2.40
N ARG A 276 25.17 -5.22 1.41
CA ARG A 276 26.60 -5.50 1.48
C ARG A 276 27.30 -4.79 2.64
N LYS A 277 26.90 -3.55 2.93
CA LYS A 277 27.47 -2.74 4.01
C LYS A 277 27.08 -3.28 5.38
N ASN A 278 25.82 -3.65 5.56
CA ASN A 278 25.25 -3.96 6.87
C ASN A 278 25.22 -5.46 7.19
N PHE A 279 25.34 -6.33 6.17
CA PHE A 279 25.31 -7.79 6.30
C PHE A 279 26.45 -8.42 5.47
N PRO A 280 27.71 -8.21 5.86
CA PRO A 280 28.86 -8.71 5.12
C PRO A 280 28.91 -10.25 5.03
N GLU A 281 28.26 -10.95 5.96
CA GLU A 281 28.08 -12.41 5.96
C GLU A 281 27.31 -12.92 4.75
N ASP A 282 26.39 -12.13 4.19
CA ASP A 282 25.59 -12.48 3.00
C ASP A 282 26.34 -12.20 1.69
N GLY A 283 27.59 -11.74 1.75
CA GLY A 283 28.37 -11.33 0.59
C GLY A 283 28.47 -12.35 -0.53
N GLY A 284 28.38 -13.65 -0.21
CA GLY A 284 28.35 -14.74 -1.18
C GLY A 284 27.10 -14.81 -2.07
N GLU A 285 26.01 -14.20 -1.64
CA GLU A 285 24.74 -14.17 -2.39
C GLU A 285 24.55 -12.84 -3.15
N LEU A 286 25.35 -11.82 -2.84
CA LEU A 286 25.24 -10.50 -3.46
C LEU A 286 25.92 -10.45 -4.84
N PRO A 287 25.39 -9.61 -5.78
CA PRO A 287 26.09 -9.37 -7.05
C PRO A 287 27.48 -8.77 -6.77
N GLY A 288 28.49 -9.16 -7.55
CA GLY A 288 29.82 -8.54 -7.51
C GLY A 288 29.75 -7.03 -7.76
N LYS A 289 30.78 -6.30 -7.33
CA LYS A 289 30.81 -4.83 -7.53
C LYS A 289 30.84 -4.41 -9.00
N GLU A 290 31.34 -5.30 -9.85
CA GLU A 290 31.44 -5.16 -11.31
C GLU A 290 30.12 -5.44 -12.04
N VAL A 291 29.13 -6.09 -11.38
CA VAL A 291 27.84 -6.42 -11.97
C VAL A 291 27.08 -5.13 -12.29
N LYS A 292 26.72 -4.99 -13.55
CA LYS A 292 26.02 -3.82 -14.08
C LYS A 292 24.52 -3.93 -13.86
N GLY A 293 23.83 -2.80 -14.03
CA GLY A 293 22.37 -2.71 -13.96
C GLY A 293 21.85 -2.16 -12.63
N GLY A 294 20.56 -2.08 -12.52
CA GLY A 294 19.82 -1.71 -11.31
C GLY A 294 19.99 -0.28 -10.79
N GLY A 295 20.83 0.53 -11.44
CA GLY A 295 21.05 1.93 -11.07
C GLY A 295 20.08 2.90 -11.72
N TYR A 296 20.34 4.19 -11.55
CA TYR A 296 19.61 5.24 -12.24
C TYR A 296 20.02 5.32 -13.70
N PRO A 297 19.08 5.67 -14.62
CA PRO A 297 19.39 5.87 -16.03
C PRO A 297 20.22 7.16 -16.23
N GLU A 298 21.13 7.14 -17.22
CA GLU A 298 22.00 8.30 -17.55
C GLU A 298 21.19 9.57 -17.89
N GLY A 299 20.01 9.41 -18.50
CA GLY A 299 19.11 10.52 -18.83
C GLY A 299 18.34 11.12 -17.66
N GLY A 300 18.55 10.60 -16.43
CA GLY A 300 17.83 11.04 -15.24
C GLY A 300 16.43 10.42 -15.12
N ILE A 301 15.75 10.80 -14.05
CA ILE A 301 14.40 10.35 -13.71
C ILE A 301 13.53 11.54 -13.29
N TYR A 302 12.23 11.33 -13.29
CA TYR A 302 11.26 12.31 -12.79
C TYR A 302 11.58 12.78 -11.38
N LYS A 303 11.13 13.98 -11.09
CA LYS A 303 11.14 14.57 -9.74
C LYS A 303 9.81 14.30 -9.04
N PHE A 304 9.76 14.54 -7.75
CA PHE A 304 8.52 14.52 -6.99
C PHE A 304 8.47 15.67 -5.99
N ASP A 305 7.25 16.10 -5.67
CA ASP A 305 6.97 17.00 -4.55
C ASP A 305 5.84 16.39 -3.72
N ASN A 306 6.11 16.17 -2.44
CA ASN A 306 5.19 15.65 -1.43
C ASN A 306 4.99 16.65 -0.28
N ALA A 307 5.16 17.93 -0.54
CA ALA A 307 5.07 18.99 0.46
C ALA A 307 3.72 18.98 1.20
N ARG A 308 2.62 18.68 0.51
CA ARG A 308 1.29 18.51 1.14
C ARG A 308 1.32 17.39 2.18
N THR A 309 1.86 16.24 1.85
CA THR A 309 1.95 15.11 2.78
C THR A 309 2.71 15.51 4.03
N ARG A 310 3.88 16.11 3.88
CA ARG A 310 4.72 16.53 5.02
C ARG A 310 4.06 17.62 5.86
N SER A 311 3.50 18.65 5.22
CA SER A 311 2.92 19.80 5.93
C SER A 311 1.58 19.48 6.58
N VAL A 312 0.69 18.74 5.91
CA VAL A 312 -0.65 18.43 6.44
C VAL A 312 -0.61 17.30 7.45
N LEU A 313 0.10 16.20 7.13
CA LEU A 313 0.14 15.03 8.02
C LEU A 313 1.24 15.13 9.11
N GLY A 314 2.14 16.10 9.00
CA GLY A 314 3.21 16.33 9.98
C GLY A 314 4.19 15.17 10.10
N LEU A 315 4.50 14.51 8.97
CA LEU A 315 5.29 13.28 8.95
C LEU A 315 6.74 13.54 8.60
N GLU A 316 7.62 12.90 9.36
CA GLU A 316 9.01 12.63 9.02
C GLU A 316 9.13 11.15 8.66
N PHE A 317 9.89 10.83 7.61
CA PHE A 317 9.99 9.48 7.08
C PHE A 317 11.33 8.83 7.39
N ARG A 318 11.32 7.52 7.52
CA ARG A 318 12.52 6.69 7.69
C ARG A 318 13.37 6.68 6.44
N GLY A 319 14.70 6.72 6.63
CA GLY A 319 15.63 6.61 5.52
C GLY A 319 15.72 5.19 4.93
N LEU A 320 16.19 5.10 3.67
CA LEU A 320 16.26 3.84 2.92
C LEU A 320 17.11 2.78 3.64
N GLU A 321 18.26 3.17 4.20
CA GLU A 321 19.14 2.23 4.89
C GLU A 321 18.45 1.59 6.10
N GLU A 322 17.74 2.36 6.93
CA GLU A 322 16.98 1.83 8.07
C GLU A 322 15.92 0.83 7.60
N SER A 323 15.14 1.22 6.59
CA SER A 323 14.06 0.38 6.05
C SER A 323 14.56 -0.96 5.51
N ILE A 324 15.65 -0.93 4.72
CA ILE A 324 16.24 -2.14 4.14
C ILE A 324 16.89 -3.02 5.23
N VAL A 325 17.60 -2.43 6.18
CA VAL A 325 18.25 -3.18 7.28
C VAL A 325 17.18 -3.89 8.13
N ASP A 326 16.11 -3.21 8.49
CA ASP A 326 15.03 -3.80 9.27
C ASP A 326 14.30 -4.90 8.48
N LEU A 327 14.08 -4.69 7.18
CA LEU A 327 13.48 -5.71 6.31
C LEU A 327 14.36 -6.95 6.20
N VAL A 328 15.69 -6.81 6.02
CA VAL A 328 16.62 -7.94 5.93
C VAL A 328 16.61 -8.75 7.23
N LYS A 329 16.69 -8.08 8.40
CA LYS A 329 16.60 -8.76 9.70
C LYS A 329 15.30 -9.56 9.81
N ASN A 330 14.20 -8.94 9.45
CA ASN A 330 12.90 -9.58 9.51
C ASN A 330 12.78 -10.76 8.52
N LEU A 331 13.30 -10.65 7.30
CA LEU A 331 13.33 -11.75 6.34
C LEU A 331 14.16 -12.94 6.84
N LYS A 332 15.30 -12.69 7.47
CA LYS A 332 16.13 -13.74 8.10
C LYS A 332 15.39 -14.46 9.24
N GLU A 333 14.58 -13.74 10.03
CA GLU A 333 13.75 -14.34 11.08
C GLU A 333 12.65 -15.25 10.52
N VAL A 334 12.12 -14.96 9.33
CA VAL A 334 11.09 -15.76 8.67
C VAL A 334 11.65 -16.81 7.70
N GLY A 335 12.95 -16.96 7.60
CA GLY A 335 13.62 -18.08 6.94
C GLY A 335 14.10 -17.83 5.50
N VAL A 336 14.54 -16.60 5.19
CA VAL A 336 15.30 -16.31 3.97
C VAL A 336 16.77 -16.59 4.20
#